data_f590bea9fa4cee2c8201e2cb32997350
#
_entry.id   f590bea9fa4cee2c8201e2cb32997350
#
_cell.length_a   1.000
_cell.length_b   1.000
_cell.length_c   1.000
_cell.angle_alpha   90.00
_cell.angle_beta   90.00
_cell.angle_gamma   90.00
#
_symmetry.space_group_name_H-M   'P 1'
#
loop_
_entity.id
_entity.type
_entity.pdbx_description
1 polymer ?
#
loop_
_entity_poly.entity_id
_entity_poly.type
_entity_poly.pdbx_seq_one_letter_code
_entity_poly.pdbx_strand_id
1 'polypeptide(L)'
;RGLRIRVIDRAPGPALQASFANGAQLSYAYTDAMAGPALWKQLPGMLAGRDRAFRTRLSRDPDFWRWGLALLRNATQARLRANTLATLELALESRAAMAELLMRHPLDFDHRVAGKLHVYYNATSLPAARAMIERKRPFGVRQQLLDADAAIAIEPALAGARGIAGVVHS
;
A
#
# COMPACT_ATOMS: atom_id res chain seq x y z
N ARG A 1 13.33 -26.04 -14.86
CA ARG A 1 12.92 -25.68 -16.24
C ARG A 1 14.14 -25.51 -17.19
N GLY A 2 15.36 -25.89 -16.77
CA GLY A 2 16.53 -25.97 -17.66
C GLY A 2 17.07 -24.65 -18.20
N LEU A 3 16.56 -23.51 -17.76
CA LEU A 3 17.05 -22.20 -18.19
C LEU A 3 18.29 -21.79 -17.39
N ARG A 4 19.31 -21.28 -18.09
CA ARG A 4 20.46 -20.62 -17.45
C ARG A 4 20.08 -19.15 -17.21
N ILE A 5 20.09 -18.73 -15.96
CA ILE A 5 19.74 -17.36 -15.56
C ILE A 5 21.03 -16.65 -15.16
N ARG A 6 21.19 -15.41 -15.66
CA ARG A 6 22.23 -14.48 -15.21
C ARG A 6 21.56 -13.27 -14.59
N VAL A 7 21.86 -12.96 -13.34
CA VAL A 7 21.46 -11.72 -12.67
C VAL A 7 22.60 -10.71 -12.83
N ILE A 8 22.26 -9.52 -13.29
CA ILE A 8 23.20 -8.40 -13.46
C ILE A 8 22.78 -7.29 -12.52
N ASP A 9 23.65 -6.86 -11.65
CA ASP A 9 23.46 -5.72 -10.75
C ASP A 9 24.70 -4.81 -10.80
N ARG A 10 24.53 -3.53 -10.59
CA ARG A 10 25.64 -2.58 -10.47
C ARG A 10 26.36 -2.66 -9.12
N ALA A 11 25.71 -3.22 -8.11
CA ALA A 11 26.28 -3.48 -6.81
C ALA A 11 27.05 -4.81 -6.79
N PRO A 12 28.01 -5.00 -5.86
CA PRO A 12 28.81 -6.22 -5.77
C PRO A 12 28.01 -7.47 -5.36
N GLY A 13 26.74 -7.32 -4.99
CA GLY A 13 25.84 -8.43 -4.63
C GLY A 13 24.38 -8.04 -4.70
N PRO A 14 23.47 -9.03 -4.62
CA PRO A 14 22.02 -8.78 -4.69
C PRO A 14 21.52 -8.05 -3.44
N ALA A 15 20.41 -7.33 -3.60
CA ALA A 15 19.64 -6.71 -2.51
C ALA A 15 20.39 -5.66 -1.66
N LEU A 16 21.51 -5.10 -2.12
CA LEU A 16 22.32 -4.14 -1.38
C LEU A 16 21.82 -2.68 -1.44
N GLN A 17 20.65 -2.43 -2.00
CA GLN A 17 20.08 -1.10 -2.10
C GLN A 17 18.73 -1.01 -1.36
N ALA A 18 17.65 -0.67 -2.06
CA ALA A 18 16.31 -0.51 -1.46
C ALA A 18 15.81 -1.79 -0.76
N SER A 19 16.23 -2.96 -1.22
CA SER A 19 15.85 -4.23 -0.59
C SER A 19 16.59 -4.53 0.71
N PHE A 20 17.74 -3.88 0.97
CA PHE A 20 18.55 -4.12 2.15
C PHE A 20 17.85 -3.70 3.45
N ALA A 21 17.14 -2.58 3.40
CA ALA A 21 16.48 -2.00 4.58
C ALA A 21 15.12 -1.40 4.19
N ASN A 22 14.16 -2.24 3.83
CA ASN A 22 12.77 -1.85 3.63
C ASN A 22 11.91 -2.32 4.81
N GLY A 23 10.62 -1.97 4.81
CA GLY A 23 9.69 -2.37 5.86
C GLY A 23 9.32 -3.86 5.84
N ALA A 24 9.84 -4.66 4.92
CA ALA A 24 9.61 -6.09 4.74
C ALA A 24 8.13 -6.51 4.82
N GLN A 25 7.21 -5.63 4.41
CA GLN A 25 5.78 -5.80 4.58
C GLN A 25 5.12 -6.22 3.27
N LEU A 26 4.65 -7.46 3.19
CA LEU A 26 3.90 -8.01 2.07
C LEU A 26 2.40 -7.73 2.26
N SER A 27 1.94 -6.55 1.84
CA SER A 27 0.57 -6.06 2.07
C SER A 27 -0.33 -6.28 0.87
N TYR A 28 -0.82 -7.47 0.66
CA TYR A 28 -1.63 -7.86 -0.51
C TYR A 28 -3.03 -7.22 -0.57
N ALA A 29 -3.56 -6.77 0.54
CA ALA A 29 -4.86 -6.11 0.61
C ALA A 29 -4.78 -4.58 0.51
N TYR A 30 -3.59 -4.00 0.65
CA TYR A 30 -3.38 -2.54 0.64
C TYR A 30 -2.96 -2.07 -0.75
N THR A 31 -3.92 -2.06 -1.67
CA THR A 31 -3.73 -1.84 -3.11
C THR A 31 -4.43 -0.59 -3.64
N ASP A 32 -4.76 0.34 -2.76
CA ASP A 32 -5.50 1.54 -3.14
C ASP A 32 -4.67 2.41 -4.09
N ALA A 33 -5.26 2.77 -5.22
CA ALA A 33 -4.57 3.58 -6.21
C ALA A 33 -4.26 4.98 -5.64
N MET A 34 -3.07 5.49 -5.94
CA MET A 34 -2.58 6.77 -5.43
C MET A 34 -3.41 7.95 -5.96
N ALA A 35 -3.87 7.89 -7.21
CA ALA A 35 -4.64 8.94 -7.85
C ALA A 35 -6.14 8.74 -7.64
N GLY A 36 -6.79 9.70 -7.02
CA GLY A 36 -8.24 9.74 -6.85
C GLY A 36 -8.75 11.17 -6.79
N PRO A 37 -10.08 11.40 -6.76
CA PRO A 37 -10.67 12.75 -6.78
C PRO A 37 -10.18 13.68 -5.66
N ALA A 38 -9.77 13.12 -4.52
CA ALA A 38 -9.22 13.89 -3.40
C ALA A 38 -7.91 14.62 -3.77
N LEU A 39 -7.16 14.09 -4.75
CA LEU A 39 -5.90 14.68 -5.21
C LEU A 39 -6.08 16.13 -5.66
N TRP A 40 -7.18 16.45 -6.34
CA TRP A 40 -7.47 17.82 -6.81
C TRP A 40 -7.56 18.82 -5.67
N LYS A 41 -8.12 18.40 -4.52
CA LYS A 41 -8.21 19.23 -3.32
C LYS A 41 -6.87 19.36 -2.59
N GLN A 42 -6.03 18.35 -2.67
CA GLN A 42 -4.73 18.29 -2.00
C GLN A 42 -3.62 18.99 -2.80
N LEU A 43 -3.77 19.06 -4.12
CA LEU A 43 -2.75 19.57 -5.04
C LEU A 43 -2.19 20.95 -4.68
N PRO A 44 -3.01 21.97 -4.32
CA PRO A 44 -2.49 23.28 -3.92
C PRO A 44 -1.60 23.21 -2.67
N GLY A 45 -1.98 22.39 -1.67
CA GLY A 45 -1.20 22.17 -0.45
C GLY A 45 0.13 21.46 -0.72
N MET A 46 0.10 20.46 -1.62
CA MET A 46 1.30 19.72 -2.03
C MET A 46 2.30 20.63 -2.78
N LEU A 47 1.82 21.44 -3.71
CA LEU A 47 2.66 22.39 -4.46
C LEU A 47 3.20 23.52 -3.57
N ALA A 48 2.44 23.95 -2.57
CA ALA A 48 2.87 24.96 -1.60
C ALA A 48 3.80 24.38 -0.50
N GLY A 49 4.12 23.07 -0.55
CA GLY A 49 4.97 22.42 0.45
C GLY A 49 4.34 22.33 1.87
N ARG A 50 3.02 22.50 1.96
CA ARG A 50 2.27 22.44 3.24
C ARG A 50 1.86 21.02 3.62
N ASP A 51 1.94 20.07 2.68
CA ASP A 51 1.65 18.68 2.93
C ASP A 51 2.85 18.02 3.63
N ARG A 52 2.59 17.32 4.75
CA ARG A 52 3.64 16.63 5.51
C ARG A 52 4.08 15.33 4.85
N ALA A 53 3.20 14.69 4.10
CA ALA A 53 3.44 13.40 3.45
C ALA A 53 4.07 13.55 2.07
N PHE A 54 3.76 14.65 1.37
CA PHE A 54 4.22 14.90 0.02
C PHE A 54 4.98 16.23 -0.10
N ARG A 55 6.23 16.15 -0.52
CA ARG A 55 7.01 17.31 -0.92
C ARG A 55 7.29 17.22 -2.41
N THR A 56 6.69 18.11 -3.19
CA THR A 56 6.90 18.19 -4.62
C THR A 56 8.03 19.17 -4.92
N ARG A 57 9.08 18.69 -5.56
CA ARG A 57 10.13 19.54 -6.10
C ARG A 57 9.86 19.70 -7.60
N LEU A 58 9.53 20.90 -8.04
CA LEU A 58 9.35 21.18 -9.45
C LEU A 58 10.65 20.87 -10.20
N SER A 59 10.55 20.15 -11.31
CA SER A 59 11.67 19.78 -12.15
C SER A 59 11.53 20.39 -13.53
N ARG A 60 12.66 20.61 -14.21
CA ARG A 60 12.69 20.98 -15.64
C ARG A 60 12.61 19.76 -16.55
N ASP A 61 12.66 18.56 -15.98
CA ASP A 61 12.57 17.30 -16.71
C ASP A 61 11.19 17.14 -17.35
N PRO A 62 11.09 16.96 -18.68
CA PRO A 62 9.83 16.72 -19.36
C PRO A 62 9.09 15.48 -18.85
N ASP A 63 9.80 14.45 -18.41
CA ASP A 63 9.18 13.23 -17.91
C ASP A 63 8.49 13.44 -16.56
N PHE A 64 8.98 14.37 -15.73
CA PHE A 64 8.26 14.80 -14.53
C PHE A 64 6.87 15.37 -14.87
N TRP A 65 6.78 16.20 -15.88
CA TRP A 65 5.51 16.81 -16.30
C TRP A 65 4.58 15.81 -16.98
N ARG A 66 5.13 14.91 -17.80
CA ARG A 66 4.37 13.80 -18.40
C ARG A 66 3.76 12.91 -17.33
N TRP A 67 4.56 12.53 -16.32
CA TRP A 67 4.08 11.75 -15.18
C TRP A 67 3.00 12.49 -14.39
N GLY A 68 3.19 13.76 -14.08
CA GLY A 68 2.23 14.60 -13.38
C GLY A 68 0.89 14.70 -14.12
N LEU A 69 0.92 14.93 -15.42
CA LEU A 69 -0.29 14.94 -16.26
C LEU A 69 -0.99 13.58 -16.28
N ALA A 70 -0.24 12.49 -16.39
CA ALA A 70 -0.79 11.14 -16.32
C ALA A 70 -1.44 10.86 -14.97
N LEU A 71 -0.82 11.27 -13.86
CA LEU A 71 -1.37 11.17 -12.50
C LEU A 71 -2.71 11.92 -12.41
N LEU A 72 -2.76 13.17 -12.87
CA LEU A 72 -3.98 13.99 -12.85
C LEU A 72 -5.10 13.40 -13.72
N ARG A 73 -4.78 12.87 -14.91
CA ARG A 73 -5.75 12.16 -15.76
C ARG A 73 -6.35 10.94 -15.09
N ASN A 74 -5.62 10.30 -14.19
CA ASN A 74 -6.09 9.16 -13.40
C ASN A 74 -6.83 9.58 -12.12
N ALA A 75 -6.87 10.87 -11.76
CA ALA A 75 -7.50 11.37 -10.56
C ALA A 75 -9.05 11.49 -10.68
N THR A 76 -9.68 10.45 -11.17
CA THR A 76 -11.14 10.32 -11.29
C THR A 76 -11.64 9.12 -10.48
N GLN A 77 -12.92 9.13 -10.09
CA GLN A 77 -13.52 8.04 -9.32
C GLN A 77 -13.52 6.71 -10.11
N ALA A 78 -13.76 6.77 -11.41
CA ALA A 78 -13.74 5.58 -12.26
C ALA A 78 -12.35 4.96 -12.35
N ARG A 79 -11.32 5.79 -12.57
CA ARG A 79 -9.93 5.35 -12.64
C ARG A 79 -9.42 4.86 -11.29
N LEU A 80 -9.75 5.55 -10.19
CA LEU A 80 -9.43 5.09 -8.85
C LEU A 80 -9.95 3.66 -8.62
N ARG A 81 -11.21 3.38 -8.99
CA ARG A 81 -11.80 2.05 -8.86
C ARG A 81 -11.08 1.01 -9.72
N ALA A 82 -10.94 1.30 -11.01
CA ALA A 82 -10.33 0.36 -11.96
C ALA A 82 -8.88 0.04 -11.58
N ASN A 83 -8.08 1.05 -11.28
CA ASN A 83 -6.67 0.87 -10.92
C ASN A 83 -6.50 0.14 -9.58
N THR A 84 -7.35 0.44 -8.58
CA THR A 84 -7.35 -0.28 -7.29
C THR A 84 -7.64 -1.76 -7.47
N LEU A 85 -8.64 -2.12 -8.31
CA LEU A 85 -8.99 -3.51 -8.56
C LEU A 85 -7.92 -4.25 -9.37
N ALA A 86 -7.37 -3.63 -10.42
CA ALA A 86 -6.29 -4.23 -11.19
C ALA A 86 -5.04 -4.49 -10.32
N THR A 87 -4.69 -3.54 -9.44
CA THR A 87 -3.59 -3.74 -8.47
C THR A 87 -3.91 -4.84 -7.47
N LEU A 88 -5.18 -4.96 -7.05
CA LEU A 88 -5.62 -6.02 -6.13
C LEU A 88 -5.49 -7.40 -6.77
N GLU A 89 -5.95 -7.58 -8.01
CA GLU A 89 -5.81 -8.84 -8.74
C GLU A 89 -4.34 -9.28 -8.81
N LEU A 90 -3.45 -8.38 -9.24
CA LEU A 90 -2.01 -8.65 -9.26
C LEU A 90 -1.44 -8.99 -7.88
N ALA A 91 -1.89 -8.30 -6.84
CA ALA A 91 -1.44 -8.56 -5.46
C ALA A 91 -1.90 -9.94 -4.97
N LEU A 92 -3.12 -10.38 -5.32
CA LEU A 92 -3.61 -11.71 -4.97
C LEU A 92 -2.87 -12.82 -5.71
N GLU A 93 -2.55 -12.62 -6.99
CA GLU A 93 -1.66 -13.52 -7.76
C GLU A 93 -0.27 -13.59 -7.13
N SER A 94 0.31 -12.44 -6.75
CA SER A 94 1.60 -12.39 -6.07
C SER A 94 1.58 -13.13 -4.73
N ARG A 95 0.46 -13.03 -3.96
CA ARG A 95 0.29 -13.79 -2.72
C ARG A 95 0.30 -15.31 -2.97
N ALA A 96 -0.42 -15.75 -4.00
CA ALA A 96 -0.46 -17.17 -4.37
C ALA A 96 0.92 -17.66 -4.81
N ALA A 97 1.62 -16.90 -5.65
CA ALA A 97 2.97 -17.22 -6.11
C ALA A 97 3.99 -17.26 -4.95
N MET A 98 3.88 -16.35 -3.97
CA MET A 98 4.73 -16.37 -2.78
C MET A 98 4.46 -17.61 -1.93
N ALA A 99 3.20 -17.97 -1.70
CA ALA A 99 2.84 -19.18 -0.96
C ALA A 99 3.40 -20.45 -1.64
N GLU A 100 3.28 -20.53 -2.97
CA GLU A 100 3.85 -21.63 -3.75
C GLU A 100 5.39 -21.67 -3.67
N LEU A 101 6.05 -20.50 -3.74
CA LEU A 101 7.50 -20.39 -3.60
C LEU A 101 7.96 -20.93 -2.24
N LEU A 102 7.30 -20.52 -1.15
CA LEU A 102 7.65 -20.94 0.20
C LEU A 102 7.39 -22.43 0.45
N MET A 103 6.36 -23.01 -0.19
CA MET A 103 6.13 -24.46 -0.14
C MET A 103 7.23 -25.24 -0.87
N ARG A 104 7.72 -24.74 -2.01
CA ARG A 104 8.77 -25.40 -2.80
C ARG A 104 10.15 -25.22 -2.20
N HIS A 105 10.39 -24.08 -1.59
CA HIS A 105 11.67 -23.66 -1.05
C HIS A 105 11.47 -23.16 0.39
N PRO A 106 11.68 -24.02 1.40
CA PRO A 106 11.58 -23.59 2.80
C PRO A 106 12.72 -22.61 3.09
N LEU A 107 12.38 -21.33 3.02
CA LEU A 107 13.29 -20.21 3.29
C LEU A 107 13.09 -19.74 4.73
N ASP A 108 14.18 -19.66 5.48
CA ASP A 108 14.19 -19.07 6.82
C ASP A 108 14.53 -17.57 6.72
N PHE A 109 13.53 -16.71 6.92
CA PHE A 109 13.66 -15.25 6.84
C PHE A 109 12.65 -14.52 7.76
N ASP A 110 12.30 -15.15 8.89
CA ASP A 110 11.35 -14.61 9.88
C ASP A 110 9.96 -14.26 9.30
N HIS A 111 9.54 -14.93 8.22
CA HIS A 111 8.23 -14.68 7.61
C HIS A 111 7.09 -15.04 8.57
N ARG A 112 6.21 -14.09 8.82
CA ARG A 112 5.02 -14.28 9.67
C ARG A 112 3.78 -13.72 8.98
N VAL A 113 2.67 -14.46 9.05
CA VAL A 113 1.36 -13.99 8.61
C VAL A 113 0.65 -13.40 9.83
N ALA A 114 1.06 -12.21 10.25
CA ALA A 114 0.56 -11.54 11.44
C ALA A 114 -0.59 -10.56 11.16
N GLY A 115 -0.93 -10.33 9.89
CA GLY A 115 -1.88 -9.29 9.49
C GLY A 115 -1.26 -7.89 9.47
N LYS A 116 -2.10 -6.91 9.14
CA LYS A 116 -1.72 -5.49 9.10
C LYS A 116 -2.80 -4.64 9.75
N LEU A 117 -2.38 -3.71 10.60
CA LEU A 117 -3.24 -2.69 11.18
C LEU A 117 -2.97 -1.35 10.50
N HIS A 118 -4.01 -0.73 9.94
CA HIS A 118 -3.98 0.62 9.41
C HIS A 118 -4.78 1.55 10.32
N VAL A 119 -4.07 2.41 11.05
CA VAL A 119 -4.65 3.27 12.09
C VAL A 119 -5.14 4.58 11.48
N TYR A 120 -6.38 4.95 11.78
CA TYR A 120 -7.01 6.21 11.43
C TYR A 120 -7.17 7.09 12.66
N TYR A 121 -6.64 8.30 12.60
CA TYR A 121 -6.80 9.32 13.65
C TYR A 121 -7.92 10.32 13.34
N ASN A 122 -8.50 10.25 12.13
CA ASN A 122 -9.57 11.13 11.71
C ASN A 122 -10.84 10.33 11.38
N ALA A 123 -11.90 10.52 12.16
CA ALA A 123 -13.17 9.85 11.98
C ALA A 123 -13.81 10.14 10.61
N THR A 124 -13.54 11.29 9.99
CA THR A 124 -14.07 11.62 8.65
C THR A 124 -13.52 10.71 7.54
N SER A 125 -12.43 9.99 7.80
CA SER A 125 -11.85 9.02 6.86
C SER A 125 -12.52 7.63 6.92
N LEU A 126 -13.24 7.31 7.99
CA LEU A 126 -13.80 5.97 8.21
C LEU A 126 -14.87 5.56 7.19
N PRO A 127 -15.77 6.45 6.71
CA PRO A 127 -16.71 6.08 5.65
C PRO A 127 -16.01 5.63 4.36
N ALA A 128 -14.93 6.30 3.98
CA ALA A 128 -14.13 5.91 2.81
C ALA A 128 -13.43 4.56 3.03
N ALA A 129 -12.89 4.32 4.23
CA ALA A 129 -12.29 3.04 4.62
C ALA A 129 -13.31 1.89 4.54
N ARG A 130 -14.54 2.08 5.09
CA ARG A 130 -15.63 1.09 4.99
C ARG A 130 -15.99 0.78 3.53
N ALA A 131 -16.17 1.82 2.71
CA ALA A 131 -16.48 1.65 1.30
C ALA A 131 -15.38 0.87 0.55
N MET A 132 -14.13 1.02 0.95
CA MET A 132 -13.00 0.30 0.37
C MET A 132 -12.97 -1.17 0.80
N ILE A 133 -13.24 -1.47 2.07
CA ILE A 133 -13.40 -2.84 2.59
C ILE A 133 -14.49 -3.58 1.78
N GLU A 134 -15.68 -2.99 1.68
CA GLU A 134 -16.80 -3.60 0.95
C GLU A 134 -16.47 -3.85 -0.53
N ARG A 135 -15.73 -2.94 -1.15
CA ARG A 135 -15.33 -3.07 -2.56
C ARG A 135 -14.36 -4.23 -2.80
N LYS A 136 -13.50 -4.54 -1.82
CA LYS A 136 -12.49 -5.61 -1.91
C LYS A 136 -13.05 -6.98 -1.48
N ARG A 137 -14.16 -7.00 -0.74
CA ARG A 137 -14.78 -8.23 -0.24
C ARG A 137 -15.09 -9.28 -1.31
N PRO A 138 -15.66 -8.91 -2.49
CA PRO A 138 -15.96 -9.89 -3.56
C PRO A 138 -14.70 -10.60 -4.10
N PHE A 139 -13.52 -10.03 -3.90
CA PHE A 139 -12.23 -10.60 -4.31
C PHE A 139 -11.59 -11.51 -3.25
N GLY A 140 -12.35 -11.88 -2.20
CA GLY A 140 -11.88 -12.73 -1.11
C GLY A 140 -10.95 -12.03 -0.10
N VAL A 141 -10.85 -10.71 -0.16
CA VAL A 141 -10.07 -9.92 0.82
C VAL A 141 -10.87 -9.79 2.11
N ARG A 142 -10.27 -10.26 3.20
CA ARG A 142 -10.86 -10.16 4.54
C ARG A 142 -10.26 -8.97 5.25
N GLN A 143 -11.03 -7.89 5.36
CA GLN A 143 -10.66 -6.70 6.13
C GLN A 143 -11.79 -6.38 7.11
N GLN A 144 -11.44 -5.88 8.29
CA GLN A 144 -12.38 -5.46 9.32
C GLN A 144 -12.04 -4.05 9.81
N LEU A 145 -13.07 -3.25 10.05
CA LEU A 145 -12.90 -1.98 10.75
C LEU A 145 -13.15 -2.22 12.23
N LEU A 146 -12.12 -2.03 13.02
CA LEU A 146 -12.08 -2.20 14.47
C LEU A 146 -12.15 -0.83 15.15
N ASP A 147 -12.69 -0.79 16.36
CA ASP A 147 -12.49 0.32 17.29
C ASP A 147 -11.10 0.26 17.96
N ALA A 148 -10.80 1.24 18.80
CA ALA A 148 -9.49 1.32 19.45
C ALA A 148 -9.24 0.13 20.42
N ASP A 149 -10.25 -0.29 21.17
CA ASP A 149 -10.10 -1.35 22.17
C ASP A 149 -9.84 -2.71 21.50
N ALA A 150 -10.60 -3.03 20.46
CA ALA A 150 -10.38 -4.24 19.67
C ALA A 150 -9.00 -4.24 18.97
N ALA A 151 -8.52 -3.10 18.53
CA ALA A 151 -7.20 -2.97 17.93
C ALA A 151 -6.07 -3.13 18.95
N ILE A 152 -6.23 -2.57 20.17
CA ILE A 152 -5.28 -2.72 21.28
C ILE A 152 -5.21 -4.19 21.73
N ALA A 153 -6.32 -4.92 21.70
CA ALA A 153 -6.32 -6.35 22.02
C ALA A 153 -5.47 -7.18 21.04
N ILE A 154 -5.35 -6.74 19.78
CA ILE A 154 -4.50 -7.38 18.77
C ILE A 154 -3.05 -6.91 18.88
N GLU A 155 -2.84 -5.60 19.06
CA GLU A 155 -1.53 -4.96 19.13
C GLU A 155 -1.45 -4.04 20.37
N PRO A 156 -0.97 -4.56 21.50
CA PRO A 156 -0.90 -3.82 22.77
C PRO A 156 -0.08 -2.53 22.70
N ALA A 157 0.87 -2.42 21.78
CA ALA A 157 1.64 -1.19 21.59
C ALA A 157 0.77 0.02 21.22
N LEU A 158 -0.43 -0.20 20.71
CA LEU A 158 -1.40 0.87 20.43
C LEU A 158 -2.01 1.50 21.68
N ALA A 159 -1.88 0.90 22.86
CA ALA A 159 -2.42 1.44 24.12
C ALA A 159 -1.84 2.83 24.47
N GLY A 160 -0.62 3.13 24.01
CA GLY A 160 0.00 4.44 24.15
C GLY A 160 -0.46 5.50 23.13
N ALA A 161 -1.16 5.10 22.08
CA ALA A 161 -1.61 6.00 21.03
C ALA A 161 -2.93 6.69 21.42
N ARG A 162 -2.96 8.01 21.33
CA ARG A 162 -4.17 8.81 21.64
C ARG A 162 -4.91 9.18 20.36
N GLY A 163 -6.26 9.24 20.47
CA GLY A 163 -7.11 9.75 19.39
C GLY A 163 -7.29 8.79 18.22
N ILE A 164 -7.15 7.50 18.44
CA ILE A 164 -7.48 6.50 17.44
C ILE A 164 -8.98 6.56 17.14
N ALA A 165 -9.34 6.91 15.90
CA ALA A 165 -10.73 6.97 15.44
C ALA A 165 -11.24 5.59 14.97
N GLY A 166 -10.34 4.75 14.48
CA GLY A 166 -10.61 3.39 14.03
C GLY A 166 -9.38 2.75 13.40
N VAL A 167 -9.42 1.44 13.23
CA VAL A 167 -8.30 0.66 12.69
C VAL A 167 -8.83 -0.34 11.67
N VAL A 168 -8.25 -0.38 10.47
CA VAL A 168 -8.52 -1.45 9.51
C VAL A 168 -7.51 -2.56 9.72
N HIS A 169 -8.01 -3.74 10.06
CA HIS A 169 -7.24 -4.99 10.15
C HIS A 169 -7.43 -5.80 8.87
N SER A 170 -6.34 -6.35 8.32
CA SER A 170 -6.32 -7.16 7.09
C SER A 170 -5.37 -8.34 7.18
#